data_3e879c969cbae2c439f347ac600da7c5
#
_entry.id   3e879c969cbae2c439f347ac600da7c5
#
_cell.length_a   1.000
_cell.length_b   1.000
_cell.length_c   1.000
_cell.angle_alpha   90.00
_cell.angle_beta   90.00
_cell.angle_gamma   90.00
#
_symmetry.space_group_name_H-M   'P 1'
#
loop_
_entity.id
_entity.type
_entity.pdbx_description
1 polymer ?
#
loop_
_entity_poly.entity_id
_entity_poly.type
_entity_poly.pdbx_seq_one_letter_code
_entity_poly.pdbx_strand_id
1 'polypeptide(L)'
;MFKTSVAIAALSAGGGAALTAAIYSLRPKDRIADMASSSSSLSSTAIVSSPTAVTAIPANQVFGGPGGPPLPVPGTAPVNPGGLFEYGFPGPVSDIATRAALISSYDRRTRNPHWVVEHITPESLATRGGDRKNSLFLEDDGVPAKFRALLKDYFRSGYDRGHQVPAADAKWSQTAMDETFYLSNMCPQVGEGFNRDYWAHFEDFCRRLTQRYPSVRIVTGPLYLPKKDPVDNKWYVKYEMIGTPPSVAVPTHFYKVIFAEDGRVGGNVAVGAFVLPNARIDNAKPITDFEVPLEAVERASGLEFANLLPMQRRKRLCADTTCALVIKDYNDRQKTFAKSAK
;
A
#
# COMPACT_ATOMS: atom_id res chain seq x y z
N MET A 1 12.78 -29.92 -46.42
CA MET A 1 13.32 -28.82 -45.62
C MET A 1 12.15 -28.11 -44.94
N PHE A 2 11.85 -28.50 -43.73
CA PHE A 2 10.71 -27.99 -42.96
C PHE A 2 11.14 -26.82 -42.11
N LYS A 3 10.44 -25.70 -42.23
CA LYS A 3 10.54 -24.55 -41.35
C LYS A 3 9.60 -24.78 -40.17
N THR A 4 10.13 -25.01 -39.01
CA THR A 4 9.39 -24.98 -37.75
C THR A 4 9.66 -23.67 -37.08
N SER A 5 8.75 -22.71 -37.23
CA SER A 5 8.75 -21.47 -36.43
C SER A 5 7.99 -21.75 -35.14
N VAL A 6 8.69 -21.75 -34.02
CA VAL A 6 8.12 -21.96 -32.69
C VAL A 6 7.53 -20.65 -32.22
N ALA A 7 6.22 -20.64 -32.05
CA ALA A 7 5.51 -19.57 -31.34
C ALA A 7 5.62 -19.80 -29.81
N ILE A 8 6.54 -19.12 -29.16
CA ILE A 8 6.62 -19.03 -27.69
C ILE A 8 6.58 -17.55 -27.33
N ALA A 9 5.40 -17.01 -27.22
CA ALA A 9 5.19 -15.74 -26.52
C ALA A 9 3.69 -15.45 -26.38
N ALA A 10 2.99 -16.03 -25.41
CA ALA A 10 1.71 -15.49 -24.94
C ALA A 10 1.16 -16.22 -23.68
N LEU A 11 1.97 -16.45 -22.64
CA LEU A 11 1.45 -17.08 -21.42
C LEU A 11 1.90 -16.43 -20.10
N SER A 12 2.56 -15.27 -20.13
CA SER A 12 3.12 -14.69 -18.90
C SER A 12 2.29 -13.58 -18.24
N ALA A 13 1.35 -12.94 -18.93
CA ALA A 13 0.61 -11.79 -18.38
C ALA A 13 -0.78 -12.15 -17.81
N GLY A 14 -1.38 -13.27 -18.22
CA GLY A 14 -2.72 -13.68 -17.76
C GLY A 14 -2.74 -14.48 -16.44
N GLY A 15 -1.61 -15.08 -16.05
CA GLY A 15 -1.56 -16.01 -14.92
C GLY A 15 -1.55 -15.35 -13.54
N GLY A 16 -1.12 -14.09 -13.42
CA GLY A 16 -0.94 -13.45 -12.11
C GLY A 16 -2.26 -13.15 -11.39
N ALA A 17 -3.20 -12.53 -12.07
CA ALA A 17 -4.49 -12.17 -11.45
C ALA A 17 -5.39 -13.39 -11.24
N ALA A 18 -5.41 -14.34 -12.17
CA ALA A 18 -6.16 -15.58 -12.03
C ALA A 18 -5.59 -16.47 -10.91
N LEU A 19 -4.26 -16.51 -10.71
CA LEU A 19 -3.66 -17.24 -9.60
C LEU A 19 -3.96 -16.59 -8.24
N THR A 20 -3.97 -15.27 -8.17
CA THR A 20 -4.34 -14.57 -6.93
C THR A 20 -5.78 -14.89 -6.53
N ALA A 21 -6.71 -14.88 -7.47
CA ALA A 21 -8.10 -15.28 -7.23
C ALA A 21 -8.23 -16.77 -6.86
N ALA A 22 -7.45 -17.68 -7.48
CA ALA A 22 -7.47 -19.12 -7.19
C ALA A 22 -6.93 -19.45 -5.80
N ILE A 23 -5.92 -18.75 -5.30
CA ILE A 23 -5.37 -18.95 -3.96
C ILE A 23 -6.40 -18.61 -2.88
N TYR A 24 -7.29 -17.63 -3.13
CA TYR A 24 -8.30 -17.18 -2.18
C TYR A 24 -9.65 -17.90 -2.32
N SER A 25 -9.90 -18.65 -3.41
CA SER A 25 -11.15 -19.41 -3.61
C SER A 25 -11.13 -20.85 -3.06
N LEU A 26 -9.97 -21.36 -2.62
CA LEU A 26 -9.86 -22.68 -2.00
C LEU A 26 -10.10 -22.59 -0.48
N ARG A 27 -11.32 -22.25 -0.07
CA ARG A 27 -11.76 -22.46 1.31
C ARG A 27 -12.32 -23.87 1.45
N PRO A 28 -11.95 -24.65 2.49
CA PRO A 28 -12.79 -25.76 2.94
C PRO A 28 -14.13 -25.16 3.41
N LYS A 29 -15.24 -25.71 2.91
CA LYS A 29 -16.56 -25.42 3.46
C LYS A 29 -16.65 -26.11 4.83
N ASP A 30 -16.41 -25.37 5.89
CA ASP A 30 -16.72 -25.84 7.23
C ASP A 30 -18.23 -25.98 7.36
N ARG A 31 -18.67 -27.22 7.57
CA ARG A 31 -20.05 -27.56 7.91
C ARG A 31 -20.33 -27.00 9.31
N ILE A 32 -21.15 -25.99 9.41
CA ILE A 32 -21.83 -25.65 10.66
C ILE A 32 -23.00 -26.63 10.74
N ALA A 33 -22.86 -27.62 11.61
CA ALA A 33 -23.96 -28.47 12.01
C ALA A 33 -24.70 -27.81 13.18
N ASP A 34 -26.02 -27.75 13.03
CA ASP A 34 -26.99 -27.34 14.05
C ASP A 34 -26.78 -28.05 15.40
N MET A 35 -26.74 -27.27 16.45
CA MET A 35 -27.19 -27.71 17.75
C MET A 35 -28.04 -26.63 18.38
N ALA A 36 -29.33 -26.88 18.34
CA ALA A 36 -30.35 -26.13 19.07
C ALA A 36 -30.46 -26.61 20.52
N SER A 37 -30.69 -25.65 21.39
CA SER A 37 -31.41 -25.68 22.65
C SER A 37 -30.94 -26.61 23.81
N SER A 38 -30.48 -25.96 24.86
CA SER A 38 -31.09 -26.15 26.19
C SER A 38 -30.76 -24.99 27.13
N SER A 39 -31.80 -24.35 27.61
CA SER A 39 -31.79 -23.29 28.62
C SER A 39 -31.45 -23.82 29.99
N SER A 40 -30.52 -23.17 30.70
CA SER A 40 -30.55 -23.13 32.16
C SER A 40 -29.89 -21.85 32.67
N SER A 41 -30.70 -21.07 33.37
CA SER A 41 -30.39 -19.83 34.07
C SER A 41 -29.39 -20.06 35.21
N LEU A 42 -28.27 -19.35 35.21
CA LEU A 42 -27.51 -19.04 36.40
C LEU A 42 -26.99 -17.61 36.31
N SER A 43 -27.48 -16.77 37.21
CA SER A 43 -26.98 -15.43 37.48
C SER A 43 -25.53 -15.50 37.94
N SER A 44 -24.65 -14.85 37.23
CA SER A 44 -23.31 -14.52 37.72
C SER A 44 -22.99 -13.12 37.27
N THR A 45 -22.76 -12.24 38.20
CA THR A 45 -22.24 -10.89 38.07
C THR A 45 -20.94 -10.91 37.25
N ALA A 46 -21.02 -10.60 35.97
CA ALA A 46 -19.84 -10.44 35.12
C ALA A 46 -19.23 -9.05 35.38
N ILE A 47 -18.05 -9.06 35.97
CA ILE A 47 -17.14 -7.91 35.94
C ILE A 47 -16.73 -7.71 34.46
N VAL A 48 -17.27 -6.69 33.85
CA VAL A 48 -16.86 -6.26 32.50
C VAL A 48 -15.49 -5.62 32.61
N SER A 49 -14.44 -6.42 32.42
CA SER A 49 -13.12 -5.88 32.12
C SER A 49 -13.12 -5.43 30.64
N SER A 50 -13.23 -4.13 30.42
CA SER A 50 -12.99 -3.53 29.10
C SER A 50 -11.61 -3.93 28.61
N PRO A 51 -11.42 -4.30 27.34
CA PRO A 51 -10.10 -4.48 26.79
C PRO A 51 -9.38 -3.13 26.85
N THR A 52 -8.36 -3.04 27.67
CA THR A 52 -7.47 -1.88 27.75
C THR A 52 -6.85 -1.73 26.36
N ALA A 53 -7.16 -0.63 25.69
CA ALA A 53 -6.48 -0.27 24.46
C ALA A 53 -4.98 -0.28 24.73
N VAL A 54 -4.24 -1.14 24.05
CA VAL A 54 -2.77 -1.13 24.07
C VAL A 54 -2.35 0.15 23.34
N THR A 55 -2.22 1.20 24.10
CA THR A 55 -1.63 2.44 23.60
C THR A 55 -0.20 2.10 23.22
N ALA A 56 0.16 2.27 21.94
CA ALA A 56 1.54 2.13 21.50
C ALA A 56 2.42 3.08 22.30
N ILE A 57 3.19 2.54 23.22
CA ILE A 57 4.11 3.33 24.07
C ILE A 57 5.27 3.75 23.17
N PRO A 58 5.59 5.07 23.07
CA PRO A 58 6.76 5.53 22.32
C PRO A 58 8.01 4.81 22.82
N ALA A 59 8.88 4.38 21.93
CA ALA A 59 10.07 3.57 22.24
C ALA A 59 10.96 4.18 23.34
N ASN A 60 10.98 5.50 23.48
CA ASN A 60 11.70 6.23 24.51
C ASN A 60 11.04 6.24 25.91
N GLN A 61 9.80 5.72 26.04
CA GLN A 61 9.12 5.57 27.34
C GLN A 61 9.18 4.14 27.89
N VAL A 62 9.52 3.15 27.06
CA VAL A 62 9.63 1.75 27.46
C VAL A 62 10.98 1.45 28.13
N PHE A 63 11.99 2.23 27.78
CA PHE A 63 13.33 2.04 28.29
C PHE A 63 13.67 3.25 29.15
N GLY A 64 13.62 3.04 30.48
CA GLY A 64 14.17 4.02 31.40
C GLY A 64 15.54 4.43 30.90
N GLY A 65 15.76 5.74 30.73
CA GLY A 65 17.09 6.28 30.48
C GLY A 65 18.06 5.81 31.59
N PRO A 66 19.37 6.00 31.44
CA PRO A 66 20.31 5.59 32.46
C PRO A 66 19.92 6.22 33.79
N GLY A 67 19.36 5.40 34.73
CA GLY A 67 18.91 5.81 36.04
C GLY A 67 17.43 5.58 36.39
N GLY A 68 16.62 4.98 35.47
CA GLY A 68 15.24 4.58 35.82
C GLY A 68 15.23 3.38 36.81
N PRO A 69 14.24 3.31 37.74
CA PRO A 69 14.14 2.17 38.63
C PRO A 69 13.91 0.88 37.82
N PRO A 70 14.60 -0.22 38.15
CA PRO A 70 14.40 -1.50 37.46
C PRO A 70 12.94 -1.93 37.63
N LEU A 71 12.33 -2.46 36.56
CA LEU A 71 11.01 -3.05 36.62
C LEU A 71 11.01 -4.19 37.63
N PRO A 72 9.99 -4.30 38.52
CA PRO A 72 9.92 -5.37 39.50
C PRO A 72 9.81 -6.72 38.76
N VAL A 73 10.85 -7.53 38.91
CA VAL A 73 10.90 -8.91 38.39
C VAL A 73 10.41 -9.86 39.47
N PRO A 74 9.47 -10.79 39.20
CA PRO A 74 9.18 -11.87 40.15
C PRO A 74 10.47 -12.58 40.48
N GLY A 75 10.78 -12.74 41.77
CA GLY A 75 12.07 -13.17 42.30
C GLY A 75 12.59 -14.55 41.92
N THR A 76 12.03 -15.21 40.91
CA THR A 76 12.42 -16.53 40.41
C THR A 76 12.86 -16.53 38.92
N ALA A 77 12.80 -15.39 38.21
CA ALA A 77 13.21 -15.35 36.82
C ALA A 77 14.74 -15.32 36.70
N PRO A 78 15.38 -16.26 35.96
CA PRO A 78 16.84 -16.32 35.83
C PRO A 78 17.39 -15.16 34.97
N VAL A 79 16.52 -14.38 34.34
CA VAL A 79 16.86 -13.23 33.45
C VAL A 79 16.03 -12.03 33.87
N ASN A 80 16.67 -10.85 33.95
CA ASN A 80 15.98 -9.58 34.13
C ASN A 80 15.46 -9.07 32.77
N PRO A 81 14.14 -9.06 32.49
CA PRO A 81 13.61 -8.57 31.22
C PRO A 81 13.99 -7.10 30.91
N GLY A 82 14.13 -6.26 31.96
CA GLY A 82 14.57 -4.86 31.80
C GLY A 82 16.00 -4.71 31.26
N GLY A 83 16.86 -5.71 31.51
CA GLY A 83 18.24 -5.72 31.00
C GLY A 83 18.40 -6.27 29.58
N LEU A 84 17.36 -6.86 28.99
CA LEU A 84 17.44 -7.44 27.64
C LEU A 84 17.75 -6.42 26.55
N PHE A 85 17.40 -5.17 26.79
CA PHE A 85 17.63 -4.05 25.85
C PHE A 85 18.71 -3.07 26.31
N GLU A 86 19.64 -3.53 27.17
CA GLU A 86 20.76 -2.70 27.66
C GLU A 86 21.54 -2.04 26.53
N TYR A 87 21.69 -2.74 25.41
CA TYR A 87 22.40 -2.25 24.21
C TYR A 87 21.47 -1.63 23.17
N GLY A 88 20.20 -1.41 23.50
CA GLY A 88 19.19 -0.79 22.66
C GLY A 88 18.17 -1.75 22.09
N PHE A 89 17.00 -1.20 21.74
CA PHE A 89 15.92 -1.95 21.11
C PHE A 89 16.22 -2.21 19.63
N PRO A 90 16.26 -3.47 19.15
CA PRO A 90 16.69 -3.78 17.79
C PRO A 90 15.67 -3.43 16.70
N GLY A 91 14.40 -3.25 17.04
CA GLY A 91 13.32 -3.02 16.08
C GLY A 91 12.39 -4.24 15.94
N PRO A 92 11.45 -4.21 15.00
CA PRO A 92 11.27 -3.19 13.95
C PRO A 92 10.80 -1.83 14.48
N VAL A 93 11.21 -0.77 13.78
CA VAL A 93 10.77 0.60 14.05
C VAL A 93 9.97 1.08 12.84
N SER A 94 8.78 1.64 13.08
CA SER A 94 7.99 2.28 12.03
C SER A 94 8.43 3.73 11.90
N ASP A 95 9.01 4.08 10.75
CA ASP A 95 9.29 5.48 10.40
C ASP A 95 8.03 6.08 9.80
N ILE A 96 7.22 6.72 10.65
CA ILE A 96 6.01 7.43 10.23
C ILE A 96 6.39 8.86 9.85
N ALA A 97 6.03 9.27 8.64
CA ALA A 97 6.16 10.64 8.17
C ALA A 97 4.79 11.24 7.90
N THR A 98 4.50 12.39 8.49
CA THR A 98 3.33 13.21 8.18
C THR A 98 3.79 14.40 7.34
N ARG A 99 3.21 14.51 6.14
CA ARG A 99 3.48 15.56 5.18
C ARG A 99 2.18 16.26 4.79
N ALA A 100 2.26 17.36 4.06
CA ALA A 100 1.08 18.14 3.72
C ALA A 100 0.02 17.35 2.92
N ALA A 101 0.44 16.49 1.99
CA ALA A 101 -0.46 15.71 1.12
C ALA A 101 -0.54 14.23 1.46
N LEU A 102 0.29 13.71 2.38
CA LEU A 102 0.36 12.27 2.65
C LEU A 102 0.84 11.96 4.07
N ILE A 103 0.47 10.76 4.52
CA ILE A 103 1.09 10.11 5.67
C ILE A 103 1.63 8.77 5.19
N SER A 104 2.85 8.42 5.61
CA SER A 104 3.49 7.18 5.19
C SER A 104 4.17 6.46 6.35
N SER A 105 4.33 5.14 6.19
CA SER A 105 5.22 4.32 7.00
C SER A 105 6.30 3.73 6.10
N TYR A 106 7.56 3.95 6.47
CA TYR A 106 8.69 3.48 5.68
C TYR A 106 9.25 2.16 6.22
N ASP A 107 9.51 1.21 5.33
CA ASP A 107 10.16 -0.05 5.66
C ASP A 107 11.68 0.04 5.40
N ARG A 108 12.46 0.05 6.48
CA ARG A 108 13.92 0.14 6.45
C ARG A 108 14.58 -1.06 5.77
N ARG A 109 13.93 -2.22 5.77
CA ARG A 109 14.47 -3.45 5.19
C ARG A 109 14.40 -3.46 3.67
N THR A 110 13.25 -3.07 3.13
CA THR A 110 13.02 -3.00 1.67
C THR A 110 13.40 -1.66 1.07
N ARG A 111 13.56 -0.63 1.92
CA ARG A 111 13.76 0.78 1.55
C ARG A 111 12.69 1.32 0.63
N ASN A 112 11.46 0.86 0.86
CA ASN A 112 10.23 1.31 0.23
C ASN A 112 9.26 1.80 1.30
N PRO A 113 8.25 2.62 0.97
CA PRO A 113 7.13 2.80 1.88
C PRO A 113 6.42 1.45 2.08
N HIS A 114 6.06 1.12 3.31
CA HIS A 114 5.20 -0.01 3.61
C HIS A 114 3.76 0.29 3.17
N TRP A 115 3.33 1.53 3.42
CA TRP A 115 2.09 2.12 2.95
C TRP A 115 2.20 3.64 2.90
N VAL A 116 1.40 4.25 2.04
CA VAL A 116 1.19 5.70 1.98
C VAL A 116 -0.30 5.96 1.88
N VAL A 117 -0.80 6.93 2.63
CA VAL A 117 -2.21 7.34 2.63
C VAL A 117 -2.32 8.76 2.11
N GLU A 118 -3.26 9.00 1.23
CA GLU A 118 -3.64 10.31 0.74
C GLU A 118 -5.15 10.53 0.87
N HIS A 119 -5.55 11.80 0.89
CA HIS A 119 -6.93 12.23 0.87
C HIS A 119 -7.12 13.28 -0.22
N ILE A 120 -8.01 13.01 -1.17
CA ILE A 120 -8.32 13.89 -2.28
C ILE A 120 -9.80 14.30 -2.25
N THR A 121 -10.06 15.54 -2.60
CA THR A 121 -11.39 16.13 -2.72
C THR A 121 -11.51 16.93 -4.02
N PRO A 122 -12.71 17.28 -4.49
CA PRO A 122 -12.87 18.17 -5.64
C PRO A 122 -12.07 19.47 -5.49
N GLU A 123 -12.07 20.07 -4.29
CA GLU A 123 -11.40 21.34 -3.97
C GLU A 123 -9.88 21.19 -4.04
N SER A 124 -9.32 20.13 -3.43
CA SER A 124 -7.87 19.89 -3.45
C SER A 124 -7.36 19.66 -4.87
N LEU A 125 -8.16 18.99 -5.71
CA LEU A 125 -7.80 18.75 -7.10
C LEU A 125 -8.03 19.96 -8.03
N ALA A 126 -8.93 20.89 -7.68
CA ALA A 126 -9.18 22.10 -8.44
C ALA A 126 -8.13 23.18 -8.22
N THR A 127 -7.56 23.26 -7.01
CA THR A 127 -6.58 24.27 -6.62
C THR A 127 -5.24 24.06 -7.34
N ARG A 128 -4.63 25.15 -7.78
CA ARG A 128 -3.37 25.15 -8.54
C ARG A 128 -2.37 26.08 -7.84
N GLY A 129 -1.52 25.53 -7.01
CA GLY A 129 -0.47 26.26 -6.29
C GLY A 129 0.93 25.66 -6.51
N GLY A 130 1.01 24.51 -7.18
CA GLY A 130 2.27 23.81 -7.44
C GLY A 130 2.47 23.48 -8.91
N ASP A 131 3.72 23.59 -9.38
CA ASP A 131 4.15 23.13 -10.70
C ASP A 131 5.21 22.02 -10.54
N ARG A 132 4.91 20.85 -11.11
CA ARG A 132 5.80 19.67 -11.10
C ARG A 132 7.20 19.96 -11.67
N LYS A 133 7.35 20.94 -12.55
CA LYS A 133 8.65 21.32 -13.14
C LYS A 133 9.63 21.83 -12.10
N ASN A 134 9.11 22.37 -10.99
CA ASN A 134 9.92 22.90 -9.91
C ASN A 134 10.31 21.82 -8.88
N SER A 135 9.70 20.64 -8.95
CA SER A 135 9.92 19.55 -8.00
C SER A 135 11.08 18.64 -8.44
N LEU A 136 11.92 18.28 -7.50
CA LEU A 136 13.07 17.39 -7.69
C LEU A 136 12.92 16.16 -6.80
N PHE A 137 13.37 15.00 -7.28
CA PHE A 137 13.50 13.84 -6.44
C PHE A 137 14.56 14.04 -5.37
N LEU A 138 14.22 13.77 -4.12
CA LEU A 138 15.06 13.98 -2.96
C LEU A 138 15.16 12.72 -2.10
N GLU A 139 16.33 12.48 -1.56
CA GLU A 139 16.52 11.51 -0.50
C GLU A 139 15.86 12.03 0.78
N ASP A 140 15.12 11.18 1.49
CA ASP A 140 14.39 11.60 2.69
C ASP A 140 15.32 11.64 3.90
N ASP A 141 15.67 12.81 4.37
CA ASP A 141 16.54 13.03 5.53
C ASP A 141 15.86 12.70 6.87
N GLY A 142 14.53 12.60 6.91
CA GLY A 142 13.78 12.03 8.03
C GLY A 142 14.04 10.55 8.27
N VAL A 143 14.54 9.82 7.26
CA VAL A 143 14.96 8.42 7.40
C VAL A 143 16.45 8.38 7.75
N PRO A 144 16.90 7.60 8.76
CA PRO A 144 18.32 7.47 9.09
C PRO A 144 19.17 7.05 7.88
N ALA A 145 20.31 7.70 7.67
CA ALA A 145 21.12 7.60 6.44
C ALA A 145 21.43 6.14 6.01
N LYS A 146 21.69 5.25 6.97
CA LYS A 146 21.99 3.83 6.69
C LYS A 146 20.81 3.02 6.15
N PHE A 147 19.58 3.54 6.27
CA PHE A 147 18.35 2.87 5.81
C PHE A 147 17.67 3.62 4.65
N ARG A 148 18.20 4.76 4.28
CA ARG A 148 17.63 5.63 3.24
C ARG A 148 17.76 5.01 1.86
N ALA A 149 16.70 5.09 1.05
CA ALA A 149 16.82 4.89 -0.38
C ALA A 149 17.55 6.09 -0.98
N LEU A 150 18.47 5.84 -1.89
CA LEU A 150 19.34 6.87 -2.47
C LEU A 150 19.03 7.05 -3.96
N LEU A 151 19.22 8.26 -4.48
CA LEU A 151 19.05 8.55 -5.91
C LEU A 151 19.91 7.65 -6.80
N LYS A 152 21.13 7.34 -6.33
CA LYS A 152 22.05 6.44 -7.04
C LYS A 152 21.54 4.99 -7.13
N ASP A 153 20.68 4.54 -6.20
CA ASP A 153 20.12 3.19 -6.23
C ASP A 153 19.21 2.97 -7.45
N TYR A 154 18.55 4.05 -7.90
CA TYR A 154 17.67 4.04 -9.07
C TYR A 154 18.42 4.33 -10.38
N PHE A 155 19.63 4.89 -10.30
CA PHE A 155 20.38 5.28 -11.51
C PHE A 155 20.73 4.06 -12.35
N ARG A 156 20.25 4.04 -13.61
CA ARG A 156 20.41 2.92 -14.55
C ARG A 156 19.95 1.56 -14.05
N SER A 157 19.01 1.55 -13.10
CA SER A 157 18.43 0.31 -12.55
C SER A 157 17.46 -0.40 -13.50
N GLY A 158 16.98 0.29 -14.54
CA GLY A 158 15.90 -0.22 -15.40
C GLY A 158 14.50 0.09 -14.86
N TYR A 159 14.38 0.66 -13.67
CA TYR A 159 13.12 1.01 -13.03
C TYR A 159 12.92 2.52 -12.92
N ASP A 160 11.68 2.95 -12.98
CA ASP A 160 11.27 4.31 -12.65
C ASP A 160 11.19 4.50 -11.12
N ARG A 161 11.37 5.73 -10.66
CA ARG A 161 10.97 6.16 -9.31
C ARG A 161 9.47 6.37 -9.32
N GLY A 162 8.72 5.31 -9.02
CA GLY A 162 7.26 5.32 -9.10
C GLY A 162 6.64 5.86 -7.82
N HIS A 163 5.85 6.93 -7.97
CA HIS A 163 5.12 7.55 -6.87
C HIS A 163 4.07 6.61 -6.29
N GLN A 164 3.93 6.60 -4.97
CA GLN A 164 2.80 5.95 -4.29
C GLN A 164 1.64 6.96 -4.16
N VAL A 165 1.89 8.15 -3.66
CA VAL A 165 1.00 9.32 -3.79
C VAL A 165 1.47 10.18 -4.94
N PRO A 166 0.67 10.34 -6.02
CA PRO A 166 1.10 11.04 -7.22
C PRO A 166 1.21 12.56 -6.98
N ALA A 167 2.21 13.20 -7.58
CA ALA A 167 2.35 14.66 -7.58
C ALA A 167 1.11 15.38 -8.12
N ALA A 168 0.33 14.71 -8.98
CA ALA A 168 -0.90 15.26 -9.55
C ALA A 168 -1.99 15.51 -8.50
N ASP A 169 -1.93 14.85 -7.35
CA ASP A 169 -2.92 14.92 -6.28
C ASP A 169 -2.55 15.98 -5.23
N ALA A 170 -1.31 16.48 -5.29
CA ALA A 170 -0.76 17.52 -4.40
C ALA A 170 -0.58 18.90 -5.08
N LYS A 171 -1.27 19.16 -6.19
CA LYS A 171 -1.11 20.42 -6.97
C LYS A 171 -1.57 21.69 -6.26
N TRP A 172 -2.26 21.58 -5.17
CA TRP A 172 -2.79 22.71 -4.40
C TRP A 172 -1.71 23.54 -3.71
N SER A 173 -0.51 23.00 -3.52
CA SER A 173 0.65 23.68 -2.93
C SER A 173 1.94 23.15 -3.54
N GLN A 174 2.94 24.04 -3.77
CA GLN A 174 4.27 23.61 -4.21
C GLN A 174 4.94 22.73 -3.16
N THR A 175 4.87 23.11 -1.88
CA THR A 175 5.41 22.31 -0.77
C THR A 175 4.79 20.91 -0.72
N ALA A 176 3.46 20.82 -0.81
CA ALA A 176 2.77 19.53 -0.82
C ALA A 176 3.22 18.67 -2.01
N MET A 177 3.39 19.28 -3.19
CA MET A 177 3.89 18.59 -4.37
C MET A 177 5.34 18.13 -4.21
N ASP A 178 6.24 19.00 -3.73
CA ASP A 178 7.64 18.67 -3.52
C ASP A 178 7.82 17.52 -2.53
N GLU A 179 7.01 17.49 -1.49
CA GLU A 179 7.00 16.39 -0.51
C GLU A 179 6.61 15.04 -1.10
N THR A 180 5.87 15.00 -2.23
CA THR A 180 5.61 13.75 -2.93
C THR A 180 6.85 13.19 -3.62
N PHE A 181 7.92 13.97 -3.83
CA PHE A 181 9.15 13.58 -4.52
C PHE A 181 10.24 13.00 -3.61
N TYR A 182 10.00 12.90 -2.31
CA TYR A 182 10.89 12.16 -1.44
C TYR A 182 10.93 10.68 -1.81
N LEU A 183 12.13 10.06 -1.79
CA LEU A 183 12.30 8.65 -2.11
C LEU A 183 11.56 7.73 -1.13
N SER A 184 11.16 8.21 0.04
CA SER A 184 10.27 7.51 0.96
C SER A 184 8.82 7.37 0.46
N ASN A 185 8.43 8.10 -0.60
CA ASN A 185 7.17 7.93 -1.33
C ASN A 185 7.35 7.16 -2.66
N MET A 186 8.53 6.60 -2.92
CA MET A 186 8.87 5.94 -4.17
C MET A 186 9.09 4.46 -4.01
N CYS A 187 8.69 3.71 -5.05
CA CYS A 187 9.10 2.33 -5.24
C CYS A 187 9.67 2.14 -6.65
N PRO A 188 10.58 1.16 -6.85
CA PRO A 188 10.98 0.76 -8.19
C PRO A 188 9.77 0.20 -8.96
N GLN A 189 9.38 0.87 -10.04
CA GLN A 189 8.27 0.48 -10.91
C GLN A 189 8.74 0.27 -12.34
N VAL A 190 8.19 -0.75 -13.02
CA VAL A 190 8.36 -0.91 -14.46
C VAL A 190 7.86 0.36 -15.14
N GLY A 191 8.69 0.99 -15.99
CA GLY A 191 8.38 2.29 -16.58
C GLY A 191 7.31 2.20 -17.65
N GLU A 192 7.70 1.63 -18.81
CA GLU A 192 6.82 1.48 -19.97
C GLU A 192 5.77 0.40 -19.73
N GLY A 193 4.53 0.71 -20.05
CA GLY A 193 3.37 -0.18 -19.89
C GLY A 193 2.85 -0.29 -18.46
N PHE A 194 3.54 0.27 -17.44
CA PHE A 194 3.05 0.30 -16.07
C PHE A 194 3.07 1.71 -15.48
N ASN A 195 4.18 2.19 -14.90
CA ASN A 195 4.25 3.48 -14.22
C ASN A 195 3.83 4.67 -15.11
N ARG A 196 4.30 4.68 -16.36
CA ARG A 196 4.01 5.76 -17.32
C ARG A 196 2.69 5.58 -18.05
N ASP A 197 2.04 4.43 -17.90
CA ASP A 197 0.83 4.04 -18.65
C ASP A 197 -0.29 3.57 -17.71
N TYR A 198 -0.44 2.26 -17.50
CA TYR A 198 -1.59 1.68 -16.80
C TYR A 198 -1.77 2.23 -15.38
N TRP A 199 -0.66 2.34 -14.61
CA TRP A 199 -0.69 2.88 -13.25
C TRP A 199 -1.12 4.35 -13.24
N ALA A 200 -0.59 5.18 -14.15
CA ALA A 200 -0.99 6.58 -14.26
C ALA A 200 -2.46 6.76 -14.68
N HIS A 201 -3.02 5.84 -15.48
CA HIS A 201 -4.45 5.82 -15.79
C HIS A 201 -5.29 5.41 -14.57
N PHE A 202 -4.78 4.50 -13.74
CA PHE A 202 -5.43 4.12 -12.49
C PHE A 202 -5.44 5.27 -11.48
N GLU A 203 -4.36 6.02 -11.36
CA GLU A 203 -4.31 7.27 -10.57
C GLU A 203 -5.32 8.30 -11.09
N ASP A 204 -5.44 8.47 -12.41
CA ASP A 204 -6.46 9.34 -13.01
C ASP A 204 -7.90 8.86 -12.69
N PHE A 205 -8.12 7.55 -12.69
CA PHE A 205 -9.40 6.99 -12.25
C PHE A 205 -9.70 7.37 -10.79
N CYS A 206 -8.73 7.26 -9.89
CA CYS A 206 -8.91 7.65 -8.48
C CYS A 206 -9.32 9.13 -8.35
N ARG A 207 -8.67 10.03 -9.10
CA ARG A 207 -9.04 11.45 -9.14
C ARG A 207 -10.47 11.66 -9.67
N ARG A 208 -10.87 10.93 -10.70
CA ARG A 208 -12.23 11.04 -11.27
C ARG A 208 -13.33 10.59 -10.31
N LEU A 209 -13.02 9.75 -9.32
CA LEU A 209 -14.00 9.39 -8.28
C LEU A 209 -14.51 10.62 -7.52
N THR A 210 -13.70 11.69 -7.39
CA THR A 210 -14.12 12.93 -6.73
C THR A 210 -15.25 13.67 -7.46
N GLN A 211 -15.55 13.33 -8.71
CA GLN A 211 -16.70 13.85 -9.44
C GLN A 211 -18.04 13.33 -8.85
N ARG A 212 -18.02 12.18 -8.18
CA ARG A 212 -19.16 11.54 -7.55
C ARG A 212 -19.10 11.57 -6.02
N TYR A 213 -17.91 11.41 -5.47
CA TYR A 213 -17.68 11.30 -4.03
C TYR A 213 -16.93 12.55 -3.55
N PRO A 214 -17.48 13.33 -2.62
CA PRO A 214 -16.83 14.56 -2.14
C PRO A 214 -15.53 14.30 -1.38
N SER A 215 -15.27 13.08 -0.98
CA SER A 215 -14.10 12.68 -0.21
C SER A 215 -13.63 11.29 -0.64
N VAL A 216 -12.38 11.17 -1.03
CA VAL A 216 -11.75 9.89 -1.42
C VAL A 216 -10.43 9.75 -0.69
N ARG A 217 -10.30 8.68 0.12
CA ARG A 217 -9.04 8.29 0.76
C ARG A 217 -8.48 7.08 0.08
N ILE A 218 -7.17 7.08 -0.15
CA ILE A 218 -6.47 6.02 -0.88
C ILE A 218 -5.27 5.59 -0.06
N VAL A 219 -5.16 4.29 0.16
CA VAL A 219 -3.94 3.68 0.72
C VAL A 219 -3.24 2.93 -0.40
N THR A 220 -1.98 3.26 -0.62
CA THR A 220 -1.15 2.67 -1.67
C THR A 220 0.09 2.05 -1.05
N GLY A 221 0.50 0.90 -1.56
CA GLY A 221 1.77 0.31 -1.13
C GLY A 221 2.23 -0.87 -1.99
N PRO A 222 3.47 -1.30 -1.77
CA PRO A 222 4.07 -2.44 -2.44
C PRO A 222 3.64 -3.77 -1.82
N LEU A 223 3.68 -4.82 -2.62
CA LEU A 223 3.53 -6.20 -2.18
C LEU A 223 4.65 -7.08 -2.76
N TYR A 224 5.00 -8.11 -2.01
CA TYR A 224 5.98 -9.13 -2.38
C TYR A 224 5.28 -10.48 -2.33
N LEU A 225 4.49 -10.78 -3.39
CA LEU A 225 3.62 -11.95 -3.40
C LEU A 225 4.40 -13.23 -3.67
N PRO A 226 4.05 -14.33 -2.99
CA PRO A 226 4.63 -15.62 -3.26
C PRO A 226 4.19 -16.16 -4.63
N LYS A 227 5.10 -16.83 -5.32
CA LYS A 227 4.84 -17.57 -6.55
C LYS A 227 5.26 -19.02 -6.37
N LYS A 228 4.41 -19.94 -6.83
CA LYS A 228 4.72 -21.36 -6.84
C LYS A 228 5.74 -21.65 -7.93
N ASP A 229 6.83 -22.29 -7.55
CA ASP A 229 7.86 -22.71 -8.51
C ASP A 229 7.38 -23.97 -9.23
N PRO A 230 7.39 -24.02 -10.58
CA PRO A 230 6.93 -25.17 -11.33
C PRO A 230 7.87 -26.38 -11.24
N VAL A 231 9.12 -26.20 -10.80
CA VAL A 231 10.12 -27.26 -10.72
C VAL A 231 9.94 -28.12 -9.47
N ASP A 232 9.80 -27.48 -8.31
CA ASP A 232 9.73 -28.19 -7.02
C ASP A 232 8.38 -28.05 -6.31
N ASN A 233 7.40 -27.37 -6.94
CA ASN A 233 6.07 -27.12 -6.40
C ASN A 233 6.04 -26.34 -5.06
N LYS A 234 7.13 -25.73 -4.65
CA LYS A 234 7.20 -24.91 -3.42
C LYS A 234 6.82 -23.46 -3.71
N TRP A 235 6.42 -22.75 -2.66
CA TRP A 235 6.10 -21.34 -2.73
C TRP A 235 7.31 -20.51 -2.34
N TYR A 236 7.67 -19.54 -3.18
CA TYR A 236 8.79 -18.63 -2.97
C TYR A 236 8.36 -17.19 -3.12
N VAL A 237 8.87 -16.33 -2.25
CA VAL A 237 8.89 -14.88 -2.48
C VAL A 237 10.24 -14.55 -3.11
N LYS A 238 10.24 -14.20 -4.40
CA LYS A 238 11.43 -13.79 -5.15
C LYS A 238 11.21 -12.37 -5.66
N TYR A 239 12.11 -11.48 -5.36
CA TYR A 239 12.12 -10.11 -5.87
C TYR A 239 13.55 -9.65 -6.15
N GLU A 240 13.68 -8.74 -7.10
CA GLU A 240 14.94 -8.12 -7.46
C GLU A 240 15.34 -7.06 -6.43
N MET A 241 16.64 -6.80 -6.32
CA MET A 241 17.18 -5.69 -5.52
C MET A 241 17.96 -4.77 -6.46
N ILE A 242 17.71 -3.46 -6.38
CA ILE A 242 18.48 -2.45 -7.10
C ILE A 242 19.44 -1.70 -6.18
N GLY A 243 20.38 -0.96 -6.78
CA GLY A 243 21.43 -0.22 -6.09
C GLY A 243 22.77 -0.95 -6.07
N THR A 244 23.82 -0.21 -5.71
CA THR A 244 25.20 -0.75 -5.58
C THR A 244 25.80 -0.23 -4.27
N PRO A 245 25.94 -1.10 -3.23
CA PRO A 245 25.46 -2.49 -3.17
C PRO A 245 23.93 -2.59 -3.26
N PRO A 246 23.35 -3.78 -3.59
CA PRO A 246 21.90 -3.98 -3.64
C PRO A 246 21.23 -3.55 -2.34
N SER A 247 20.25 -2.64 -2.42
CA SER A 247 19.72 -1.96 -1.24
C SER A 247 18.22 -1.72 -1.26
N VAL A 248 17.62 -1.48 -2.44
CA VAL A 248 16.18 -1.21 -2.57
C VAL A 248 15.50 -2.41 -3.22
N ALA A 249 14.49 -2.97 -2.57
CA ALA A 249 13.71 -4.09 -3.08
C ALA A 249 12.75 -3.63 -4.19
N VAL A 250 12.66 -4.42 -5.26
CA VAL A 250 11.69 -4.21 -6.34
C VAL A 250 10.41 -4.97 -6.00
N PRO A 251 9.29 -4.28 -5.75
CA PRO A 251 8.03 -4.94 -5.45
C PRO A 251 7.56 -5.82 -6.60
N THR A 252 6.95 -6.96 -6.29
CA THR A 252 6.32 -7.82 -7.31
C THR A 252 4.96 -7.29 -7.75
N HIS A 253 4.25 -6.60 -6.85
CA HIS A 253 2.92 -6.02 -7.06
C HIS A 253 2.78 -4.72 -6.29
N PHE A 254 1.73 -3.97 -6.65
CA PHE A 254 1.28 -2.80 -5.91
C PHE A 254 -0.20 -2.92 -5.62
N TYR A 255 -0.64 -2.39 -4.48
CA TYR A 255 -2.05 -2.29 -4.16
C TYR A 255 -2.50 -0.83 -4.06
N LYS A 256 -3.79 -0.59 -4.33
CA LYS A 256 -4.55 0.57 -3.88
C LYS A 256 -5.81 0.10 -3.18
N VAL A 257 -6.03 0.59 -1.96
CA VAL A 257 -7.29 0.47 -1.23
C VAL A 257 -7.94 1.84 -1.24
N ILE A 258 -9.15 1.93 -1.78
CA ILE A 258 -9.87 3.18 -2.03
C ILE A 258 -11.11 3.21 -1.14
N PHE A 259 -11.29 4.32 -0.42
CA PHE A 259 -12.48 4.64 0.38
C PHE A 259 -13.12 5.89 -0.21
N ALA A 260 -14.23 5.73 -0.92
CA ALA A 260 -14.97 6.82 -1.52
C ALA A 260 -16.24 7.10 -0.69
N GLU A 261 -16.29 8.25 -0.03
CA GLU A 261 -17.29 8.64 0.95
C GLU A 261 -18.42 9.44 0.29
N ASP A 262 -19.66 9.18 0.68
CA ASP A 262 -20.85 9.87 0.14
C ASP A 262 -21.06 11.28 0.72
N GLY A 263 -20.16 11.77 1.58
CA GLY A 263 -20.18 13.09 2.19
C GLY A 263 -21.17 13.27 3.34
N ARG A 264 -21.87 12.22 3.76
CA ARG A 264 -22.80 12.26 4.88
C ARG A 264 -22.13 11.76 6.16
N VAL A 265 -22.36 12.42 7.27
CA VAL A 265 -21.92 11.93 8.58
C VAL A 265 -22.57 10.58 8.85
N GLY A 266 -21.78 9.56 9.10
CA GLY A 266 -22.28 8.18 9.26
C GLY A 266 -22.79 7.53 7.95
N GLY A 267 -22.56 8.15 6.80
CA GLY A 267 -22.96 7.68 5.47
C GLY A 267 -22.21 6.44 4.99
N ASN A 268 -22.55 6.00 3.79
CA ASN A 268 -21.91 4.85 3.18
C ASN A 268 -20.52 5.21 2.63
N VAL A 269 -19.66 4.20 2.60
CA VAL A 269 -18.31 4.28 2.01
C VAL A 269 -18.19 3.19 0.95
N ALA A 270 -17.94 3.60 -0.28
CA ALA A 270 -17.64 2.66 -1.35
C ALA A 270 -16.15 2.25 -1.24
N VAL A 271 -15.91 0.97 -0.99
CA VAL A 271 -14.58 0.40 -0.78
C VAL A 271 -14.18 -0.42 -2.00
N GLY A 272 -13.00 -0.15 -2.55
CA GLY A 272 -12.39 -0.94 -3.61
C GLY A 272 -10.94 -1.28 -3.26
N ALA A 273 -10.54 -2.52 -3.49
CA ALA A 273 -9.17 -2.96 -3.30
C ALA A 273 -8.65 -3.58 -4.60
N PHE A 274 -7.48 -3.15 -5.04
CA PHE A 274 -6.89 -3.56 -6.31
C PHE A 274 -5.44 -3.96 -6.11
N VAL A 275 -5.03 -5.05 -6.79
CA VAL A 275 -3.64 -5.53 -6.77
C VAL A 275 -3.16 -5.69 -8.21
N LEU A 276 -2.16 -4.91 -8.59
CA LEU A 276 -1.59 -4.90 -9.93
C LEU A 276 -0.16 -5.45 -9.91
N PRO A 277 0.24 -6.29 -10.88
CA PRO A 277 1.63 -6.73 -11.01
C PRO A 277 2.54 -5.56 -11.40
N ASN A 278 3.75 -5.52 -10.86
CA ASN A 278 4.80 -4.58 -11.28
C ASN A 278 5.40 -5.06 -12.62
N ALA A 279 4.60 -5.01 -13.66
CA ALA A 279 4.93 -5.46 -15.00
C ALA A 279 4.13 -4.67 -16.03
N ARG A 280 4.51 -4.75 -17.30
CA ARG A 280 3.72 -4.19 -18.39
C ARG A 280 2.29 -4.77 -18.38
N ILE A 281 1.29 -3.91 -18.39
CA ILE A 281 -0.14 -4.25 -18.49
C ILE A 281 -0.68 -3.61 -19.78
N ASP A 282 -1.44 -4.39 -20.53
CA ASP A 282 -2.14 -3.86 -21.71
C ASP A 282 -3.24 -2.89 -21.27
N ASN A 283 -3.27 -1.71 -21.88
CA ASN A 283 -4.25 -0.67 -21.59
C ASN A 283 -5.71 -1.09 -21.88
N ALA A 284 -5.91 -2.09 -22.73
CA ALA A 284 -7.22 -2.69 -22.99
C ALA A 284 -7.74 -3.56 -21.82
N LYS A 285 -6.88 -3.94 -20.87
CA LYS A 285 -7.28 -4.80 -19.76
C LYS A 285 -8.12 -4.01 -18.76
N PRO A 286 -9.34 -4.49 -18.41
CA PRO A 286 -10.19 -3.81 -17.44
C PRO A 286 -9.54 -3.73 -16.06
N ILE A 287 -9.69 -2.59 -15.36
CA ILE A 287 -9.18 -2.45 -13.99
C ILE A 287 -9.88 -3.42 -13.01
N THR A 288 -11.10 -3.82 -13.32
CA THR A 288 -11.87 -4.81 -12.54
C THR A 288 -11.24 -6.19 -12.50
N ASP A 289 -10.36 -6.53 -13.44
CA ASP A 289 -9.60 -7.79 -13.43
C ASP A 289 -8.56 -7.82 -12.28
N PHE A 290 -8.24 -6.67 -11.72
CA PHE A 290 -7.29 -6.50 -10.61
C PHE A 290 -8.00 -6.22 -9.29
N GLU A 291 -9.35 -6.14 -9.29
CA GLU A 291 -10.12 -5.99 -8.06
C GLU A 291 -10.07 -7.28 -7.26
N VAL A 292 -9.75 -7.15 -5.97
CA VAL A 292 -9.65 -8.28 -5.04
C VAL A 292 -10.46 -7.97 -3.78
N PRO A 293 -10.85 -8.99 -2.99
CA PRO A 293 -11.40 -8.75 -1.65
C PRO A 293 -10.40 -7.96 -0.79
N LEU A 294 -10.89 -7.04 0.06
CA LEU A 294 -10.05 -6.24 0.94
C LEU A 294 -9.16 -7.13 1.82
N GLU A 295 -9.70 -8.21 2.34
CA GLU A 295 -9.00 -9.19 3.19
C GLU A 295 -7.82 -9.85 2.47
N ALA A 296 -7.84 -9.89 1.13
CA ALA A 296 -6.72 -10.39 0.36
C ALA A 296 -5.52 -9.44 0.42
N VAL A 297 -5.78 -8.13 0.36
CA VAL A 297 -4.74 -7.11 0.52
C VAL A 297 -4.24 -7.09 1.96
N GLU A 298 -5.14 -7.15 2.95
CA GLU A 298 -4.79 -7.19 4.38
C GLU A 298 -3.88 -8.37 4.68
N ARG A 299 -4.22 -9.56 4.22
CA ARG A 299 -3.39 -10.75 4.40
C ARG A 299 -2.03 -10.65 3.73
N ALA A 300 -1.97 -10.06 2.52
CA ALA A 300 -0.74 -9.95 1.76
C ALA A 300 0.20 -8.87 2.29
N SER A 301 -0.35 -7.78 2.83
CA SER A 301 0.41 -6.64 3.37
C SER A 301 0.71 -6.75 4.86
N GLY A 302 -0.07 -7.54 5.63
CA GLY A 302 -0.02 -7.57 7.08
C GLY A 302 -0.61 -6.33 7.75
N LEU A 303 -1.49 -5.60 7.03
CA LEU A 303 -2.13 -4.37 7.48
C LEU A 303 -3.64 -4.57 7.62
N GLU A 304 -4.28 -3.74 8.43
CA GLU A 304 -5.73 -3.66 8.57
C GLU A 304 -6.20 -2.29 8.09
N PHE A 305 -7.13 -2.25 7.11
CA PHE A 305 -7.51 -1.01 6.45
C PHE A 305 -8.86 -0.46 6.90
N ALA A 306 -9.80 -1.31 7.27
CA ALA A 306 -11.19 -0.90 7.47
C ALA A 306 -11.79 -1.35 8.81
N ASN A 307 -10.97 -1.69 9.81
CA ASN A 307 -11.42 -2.20 11.11
C ASN A 307 -12.35 -1.24 11.87
N LEU A 308 -12.25 0.08 11.63
CA LEU A 308 -13.12 1.09 12.21
C LEU A 308 -14.34 1.43 11.34
N LEU A 309 -14.46 0.87 10.13
CA LEU A 309 -15.60 1.10 9.25
C LEU A 309 -16.58 -0.07 9.38
N PRO A 310 -17.81 0.14 9.93
CA PRO A 310 -18.80 -0.92 10.07
C PRO A 310 -19.18 -1.55 8.73
N MET A 311 -19.36 -2.87 8.70
CA MET A 311 -19.68 -3.62 7.47
C MET A 311 -20.95 -3.10 6.78
N GLN A 312 -21.95 -2.68 7.57
CA GLN A 312 -23.24 -2.16 7.06
C GLN A 312 -23.07 -0.87 6.23
N ARG A 313 -21.98 -0.12 6.48
CA ARG A 313 -21.66 1.11 5.74
C ARG A 313 -20.79 0.86 4.52
N ARG A 314 -20.22 -0.34 4.37
CA ARG A 314 -19.35 -0.68 3.25
C ARG A 314 -20.19 -1.04 2.03
N LYS A 315 -19.87 -0.41 0.89
CA LYS A 315 -20.34 -0.82 -0.43
C LYS A 315 -19.15 -1.22 -1.29
N ARG A 316 -19.34 -2.14 -2.21
CA ARG A 316 -18.29 -2.45 -3.19
C ARG A 316 -18.19 -1.30 -4.19
N LEU A 317 -16.98 -0.74 -4.39
CA LEU A 317 -16.76 0.44 -5.23
C LEU A 317 -17.25 0.21 -6.67
N CYS A 318 -16.86 -0.89 -7.29
CA CYS A 318 -17.22 -1.17 -8.69
C CYS A 318 -18.67 -1.64 -8.89
N ALA A 319 -19.43 -1.83 -7.80
CA ALA A 319 -20.90 -1.98 -7.86
C ALA A 319 -21.61 -0.64 -7.69
N ASP A 320 -20.99 0.32 -6.99
CA ASP A 320 -21.58 1.64 -6.75
C ASP A 320 -21.24 2.64 -7.86
N THR A 321 -20.10 2.47 -8.55
CA THR A 321 -19.68 3.30 -9.69
C THR A 321 -19.02 2.46 -10.78
N THR A 322 -18.95 3.01 -12.00
CA THR A 322 -18.28 2.33 -13.12
C THR A 322 -16.75 2.38 -12.93
N CYS A 323 -16.13 1.23 -12.69
CA CYS A 323 -14.68 1.09 -12.65
C CYS A 323 -14.14 0.91 -14.07
N ALA A 324 -13.84 2.01 -14.74
CA ALA A 324 -13.23 2.02 -16.07
C ALA A 324 -12.12 3.06 -16.17
N LEU A 325 -10.98 2.65 -16.74
CA LEU A 325 -9.89 3.56 -17.02
C LEU A 325 -10.18 4.39 -18.28
N VAL A 326 -9.81 5.67 -18.25
CA VAL A 326 -9.78 6.51 -19.45
C VAL A 326 -8.35 6.51 -19.97
N ILE A 327 -8.15 5.79 -21.06
CA ILE A 327 -6.83 5.67 -21.68
C ILE A 327 -6.53 6.94 -22.46
N LYS A 328 -5.43 7.61 -22.08
CA LYS A 328 -4.90 8.78 -22.77
C LYS A 328 -3.48 8.47 -23.22
N ASP A 329 -3.12 8.83 -24.44
CA ASP A 329 -1.75 8.72 -24.92
C ASP A 329 -0.81 9.50 -23.98
N TYR A 330 0.37 8.96 -23.72
CA TYR A 330 1.37 9.61 -22.87
C TYR A 330 1.74 11.01 -23.39
N ASN A 331 1.88 11.17 -24.70
CA ASN A 331 2.19 12.46 -25.34
C ASN A 331 1.05 13.47 -25.17
N ASP A 332 -0.20 13.04 -25.19
CA ASP A 332 -1.36 13.92 -24.98
C ASP A 332 -1.51 14.31 -23.50
N ARG A 333 -1.11 13.46 -22.58
CA ARG A 333 -1.00 13.81 -21.15
C ARG A 333 0.03 14.92 -20.93
N GLN A 334 1.21 14.81 -21.54
CA GLN A 334 2.25 15.86 -21.49
C GLN A 334 1.74 17.21 -22.05
N LYS A 335 1.03 17.19 -23.17
CA LYS A 335 0.44 18.40 -23.77
C LYS A 335 -0.65 19.03 -22.90
N THR A 336 -1.46 18.20 -22.23
CA THR A 336 -2.50 18.68 -21.31
C THR A 336 -1.87 19.36 -20.09
N PHE A 337 -0.78 18.83 -19.56
CA PHE A 337 -0.01 19.49 -18.49
C PHE A 337 0.61 20.81 -18.94
N ALA A 338 1.13 20.89 -20.16
CA ALA A 338 1.72 22.12 -20.72
C ALA A 338 0.67 23.20 -21.00
N LYS A 339 -0.57 22.85 -21.37
CA LYS A 339 -1.67 23.80 -21.59
C LYS A 339 -2.30 24.34 -20.31
N SER A 340 -2.30 23.58 -19.23
CA SER A 340 -2.81 24.02 -17.93
C SER A 340 -1.82 24.90 -17.16
N ALA A 341 -0.61 25.11 -17.68
CA ALA A 341 0.45 25.93 -17.10
C ALA A 341 0.57 27.31 -17.79
N LYS A 342 -0.32 27.63 -18.75
CA LYS A 342 -0.53 28.96 -19.33
C LYS A 342 -1.85 29.56 -18.82
#